data_8c9af8663b2a5144cf83735507ca586d
#
_entry.id   8c9af8663b2a5144cf83735507ca586d
#
_cell.length_a   1.000
_cell.length_b   1.000
_cell.length_c   1.000
_cell.angle_alpha   90.00
_cell.angle_beta   90.00
_cell.angle_gamma   90.00
#
_symmetry.space_group_name_H-M   'P 1'
#
loop_
_entity.id
_entity.type
_entity.pdbx_description
1 polymer ?
#
loop_
_entity_poly.entity_id
_entity_poly.type
_entity_poly.pdbx_seq_one_letter_code
_entity_poly.pdbx_strand_id
1 'polypeptide(L)'
;MRKSFPHYLQLDEMDCGSTSLRMIAKYYGKEYSAEMLRQHCHITRNGVSMLGISEAAEYLGFRTLGVRITMEQLAHDASLPCILHWNQNHFVVCYKVKKYRSGRYRFYIADPASQKLCYTEEEFLHCWLSTKVHGQDCGMALLMTPGVNFGKRKEECESHKRNIKFFFKYLKPYQRQVGVLLLGMLLGSLLQLFFPFLTQALVD
;
A
#
# COMPACT_ATOMS: atom_id res chain seq x y z
N MET A 1 -18.74 14.97 4.21
CA MET A 1 -18.08 13.80 4.85
C MET A 1 -16.58 13.92 4.65
N ARG A 2 -15.78 13.98 5.72
CA ARG A 2 -14.31 13.95 5.61
C ARG A 2 -13.91 12.53 5.18
N LYS A 3 -13.39 12.38 3.95
CA LYS A 3 -12.88 11.09 3.47
C LYS A 3 -11.76 10.63 4.40
N SER A 4 -11.85 9.40 4.90
CA SER A 4 -10.76 8.77 5.66
C SER A 4 -9.52 8.68 4.76
N PHE A 5 -8.31 8.88 5.33
CA PHE A 5 -7.08 8.68 4.57
C PHE A 5 -7.01 7.23 4.05
N PRO A 6 -6.68 7.01 2.77
CA PRO A 6 -6.59 5.67 2.19
C PRO A 6 -5.46 4.88 2.87
N HIS A 7 -5.66 3.57 3.00
CA HIS A 7 -4.67 2.67 3.57
C HIS A 7 -4.57 1.41 2.72
N TYR A 8 -3.34 0.99 2.46
CA TYR A 8 -3.00 -0.26 1.78
C TYR A 8 -1.97 -1.01 2.60
N LEU A 9 -2.13 -2.32 2.69
CA LEU A 9 -1.09 -3.20 3.24
C LEU A 9 -0.05 -3.50 2.16
N GLN A 10 1.22 -3.53 2.58
CA GLN A 10 2.32 -3.97 1.72
C GLN A 10 2.20 -5.47 1.45
N LEU A 11 2.63 -5.90 0.28
CA LEU A 11 2.60 -7.31 -0.12
C LEU A 11 3.88 -8.04 0.32
N ASP A 12 4.99 -7.31 0.42
CA ASP A 12 6.31 -7.79 0.79
C ASP A 12 6.94 -6.78 1.76
N GLU A 13 7.88 -7.22 2.59
CA GLU A 13 8.62 -6.37 3.53
C GLU A 13 9.35 -5.21 2.84
N MET A 14 9.76 -5.40 1.58
CA MET A 14 10.46 -4.40 0.78
C MET A 14 9.54 -3.34 0.15
N ASP A 15 8.21 -3.50 0.27
CA ASP A 15 7.22 -2.66 -0.42
C ASP A 15 6.75 -1.45 0.40
N CYS A 16 7.34 -1.19 1.56
CA CYS A 16 6.86 -0.11 2.44
C CYS A 16 6.85 1.26 1.74
N GLY A 17 7.89 1.61 0.98
CA GLY A 17 7.97 2.90 0.29
C GLY A 17 7.02 3.01 -0.90
N SER A 18 6.94 2.00 -1.77
CA SER A 18 6.02 1.98 -2.91
C SER A 18 4.55 2.00 -2.47
N THR A 19 4.23 1.28 -1.38
CA THR A 19 2.89 1.28 -0.78
C THR A 19 2.55 2.63 -0.13
N SER A 20 3.52 3.27 0.53
CA SER A 20 3.37 4.62 1.07
C SER A 20 3.09 5.64 -0.03
N LEU A 21 3.83 5.59 -1.14
CA LEU A 21 3.57 6.43 -2.31
C LEU A 21 2.19 6.17 -2.92
N ARG A 22 1.77 4.90 -2.98
CA ARG A 22 0.43 4.51 -3.46
C ARG A 22 -0.68 5.13 -2.62
N MET A 23 -0.54 5.13 -1.29
CA MET A 23 -1.50 5.75 -0.38
C MET A 23 -1.63 7.26 -0.62
N ILE A 24 -0.49 7.95 -0.80
CA ILE A 24 -0.49 9.39 -1.07
C ILE A 24 -1.10 9.70 -2.44
N ALA A 25 -0.75 8.94 -3.48
CA ALA A 25 -1.35 9.13 -4.80
C ALA A 25 -2.88 8.95 -4.77
N LYS A 26 -3.36 7.95 -4.02
CA LYS A 26 -4.80 7.73 -3.82
C LYS A 26 -5.47 8.86 -3.05
N TYR A 27 -4.80 9.43 -2.06
CA TYR A 27 -5.30 10.61 -1.34
C TYR A 27 -5.54 11.78 -2.28
N TYR A 28 -4.66 12.00 -3.26
CA TYR A 28 -4.82 13.02 -4.31
C TYR A 28 -5.71 12.57 -5.49
N GLY A 29 -6.41 11.44 -5.35
CA GLY A 29 -7.45 11.00 -6.29
C GLY A 29 -6.96 10.18 -7.47
N LYS A 30 -5.70 9.70 -7.45
CA LYS A 30 -5.15 8.81 -8.48
C LYS A 30 -4.83 7.44 -7.90
N GLU A 31 -5.13 6.41 -8.67
CA GLU A 31 -4.88 5.02 -8.28
C GLU A 31 -3.88 4.39 -9.24
N TYR A 32 -2.81 3.84 -8.67
CA TYR A 32 -1.75 3.18 -9.42
C TYR A 32 -1.60 1.73 -8.96
N SER A 33 -1.15 0.85 -9.86
CA SER A 33 -0.89 -0.54 -9.50
C SER A 33 0.34 -0.64 -8.59
N ALA A 34 0.32 -1.63 -7.67
CA ALA A 34 1.46 -1.88 -6.79
C ALA A 34 2.70 -2.26 -7.61
N GLU A 35 2.50 -3.08 -8.64
CA GLU A 35 3.59 -3.58 -9.49
C GLU A 35 4.31 -2.45 -10.23
N MET A 36 3.56 -1.50 -10.82
CA MET A 36 4.13 -0.34 -11.50
C MET A 36 4.96 0.52 -10.53
N LEU A 37 4.44 0.78 -9.32
CA LEU A 37 5.17 1.55 -8.32
C LEU A 37 6.43 0.83 -7.82
N ARG A 38 6.38 -0.51 -7.68
CA ARG A 38 7.57 -1.31 -7.34
C ARG A 38 8.68 -1.13 -8.37
N GLN A 39 8.35 -1.19 -9.65
CA GLN A 39 9.31 -1.03 -10.76
C GLN A 39 9.96 0.35 -10.74
N HIS A 40 9.17 1.41 -10.58
CA HIS A 40 9.68 2.79 -10.58
C HIS A 40 10.40 3.18 -9.28
N CYS A 41 10.11 2.52 -8.16
CA CYS A 41 10.84 2.75 -6.90
C CYS A 41 12.22 2.07 -6.87
N HIS A 42 12.60 1.33 -7.91
CA HIS A 42 13.89 0.62 -8.00
C HIS A 42 14.17 -0.23 -6.77
N ILE A 43 13.18 -1.06 -6.37
CA ILE A 43 13.28 -1.90 -5.19
C ILE A 43 14.43 -2.92 -5.36
N THR A 44 15.32 -2.95 -4.39
CA THR A 44 16.45 -3.88 -4.32
C THR A 44 16.23 -4.94 -3.24
N ARG A 45 17.15 -5.89 -3.09
CA ARG A 45 17.12 -6.87 -1.99
C ARG A 45 17.19 -6.24 -0.59
N ASN A 46 17.70 -5.02 -0.50
CA ASN A 46 17.80 -4.27 0.76
C ASN A 46 16.62 -3.32 0.98
N GLY A 47 15.56 -3.44 0.17
CA GLY A 47 14.39 -2.57 0.21
C GLY A 47 14.47 -1.40 -0.77
N VAL A 48 13.65 -0.39 -0.50
CA VAL A 48 13.56 0.85 -1.28
C VAL A 48 14.32 1.97 -0.58
N SER A 49 14.99 2.82 -1.35
CA SER A 49 15.61 4.04 -0.83
C SER A 49 14.63 5.23 -0.91
N MET A 50 14.85 6.25 -0.07
CA MET A 50 14.05 7.50 -0.16
C MET A 50 14.22 8.17 -1.53
N LEU A 51 15.40 8.07 -2.15
CA LEU A 51 15.64 8.55 -3.51
C LEU A 51 14.77 7.81 -4.52
N GLY A 52 14.72 6.47 -4.47
CA GLY A 52 13.87 5.68 -5.37
C GLY A 52 12.38 6.01 -5.22
N ILE A 53 11.92 6.27 -3.99
CA ILE A 53 10.54 6.75 -3.77
C ILE A 53 10.33 8.14 -4.38
N SER A 54 11.32 9.03 -4.24
CA SER A 54 11.29 10.38 -4.82
C SER A 54 11.21 10.34 -6.34
N GLU A 55 12.06 9.54 -6.99
CA GLU A 55 12.08 9.37 -8.44
C GLU A 55 10.74 8.79 -8.96
N ALA A 56 10.21 7.78 -8.27
CA ALA A 56 8.88 7.24 -8.60
C ALA A 56 7.77 8.29 -8.43
N ALA A 57 7.82 9.10 -7.38
CA ALA A 57 6.85 10.17 -7.16
C ALA A 57 6.94 11.26 -8.24
N GLU A 58 8.14 11.66 -8.65
CA GLU A 58 8.37 12.62 -9.74
C GLU A 58 7.91 12.05 -11.09
N TYR A 59 8.12 10.77 -11.32
CA TYR A 59 7.58 10.07 -12.48
C TYR A 59 6.05 10.18 -12.54
N LEU A 60 5.35 10.10 -11.41
CA LEU A 60 3.90 10.31 -11.31
C LEU A 60 3.47 11.77 -11.48
N GLY A 61 4.43 12.70 -11.47
CA GLY A 61 4.20 14.13 -11.60
C GLY A 61 4.05 14.87 -10.26
N PHE A 62 4.49 14.28 -9.15
CA PHE A 62 4.70 15.03 -7.91
C PHE A 62 5.96 15.88 -7.99
N ARG A 63 6.00 16.92 -7.18
CA ARG A 63 7.24 17.62 -6.80
C ARG A 63 7.65 17.09 -5.45
N THR A 64 8.89 16.67 -5.32
CA THR A 64 9.41 16.03 -4.12
C THR A 64 10.53 16.85 -3.48
N LEU A 65 10.66 16.74 -2.17
CA LEU A 65 11.74 17.35 -1.40
C LEU A 65 12.08 16.46 -0.21
N GLY A 66 13.25 15.82 -0.26
CA GLY A 66 13.81 15.08 0.87
C GLY A 66 14.46 16.05 1.86
N VAL A 67 14.01 16.03 3.11
CA VAL A 67 14.45 16.98 4.15
C VAL A 67 14.77 16.28 5.46
N ARG A 68 15.68 16.89 6.23
CA ARG A 68 15.89 16.59 7.65
C ARG A 68 15.32 17.74 8.44
N ILE A 69 14.28 17.47 9.22
CA ILE A 69 13.51 18.50 9.91
C ILE A 69 13.25 18.10 11.36
N THR A 70 13.01 19.11 12.19
CA THR A 70 12.58 18.93 13.58
C THR A 70 11.10 18.59 13.64
N MET A 71 10.64 18.14 14.80
CA MET A 71 9.22 17.87 15.04
C MET A 71 8.35 19.12 14.83
N GLU A 72 8.82 20.28 15.25
CA GLU A 72 8.09 21.53 15.12
C GLU A 72 7.93 21.92 13.64
N GLN A 73 9.00 21.78 12.85
CA GLN A 73 8.95 22.02 11.41
C GLN A 73 8.01 21.03 10.70
N LEU A 74 8.02 19.75 11.12
CA LEU A 74 7.06 18.77 10.60
C LEU A 74 5.61 19.16 10.96
N ALA A 75 5.38 19.69 12.16
CA ALA A 75 4.04 20.01 12.61
C ALA A 75 3.47 21.30 12.00
N HIS A 76 4.32 22.28 11.66
CA HIS A 76 3.89 23.60 11.23
C HIS A 76 4.15 23.89 9.76
N ASP A 77 5.30 23.43 9.21
CA ASP A 77 5.77 23.85 7.90
C ASP A 77 5.65 22.75 6.83
N ALA A 78 5.62 21.49 7.25
CA ALA A 78 5.57 20.37 6.31
C ALA A 78 4.21 20.23 5.62
N SER A 79 4.24 20.06 4.30
CA SER A 79 3.04 19.68 3.54
C SER A 79 2.66 18.23 3.83
N LEU A 80 1.45 18.02 4.33
CA LEU A 80 0.91 16.69 4.59
C LEU A 80 -0.09 16.27 3.49
N PRO A 81 -0.15 14.99 3.13
CA PRO A 81 0.62 13.86 3.65
C PRO A 81 2.07 13.82 3.15
N CYS A 82 3.00 13.32 3.98
CA CYS A 82 4.40 13.12 3.64
C CYS A 82 4.87 11.72 4.06
N ILE A 83 5.95 11.23 3.45
CA ILE A 83 6.58 9.95 3.82
C ILE A 83 7.67 10.22 4.85
N LEU A 84 7.70 9.43 5.90
CA LEU A 84 8.71 9.49 6.96
C LEU A 84 9.57 8.24 6.94
N HIS A 85 10.86 8.40 7.20
CA HIS A 85 11.77 7.30 7.46
C HIS A 85 11.64 6.87 8.93
N TRP A 86 11.18 5.67 9.15
CA TRP A 86 10.71 5.16 10.43
C TRP A 86 11.62 4.05 10.95
N ASN A 87 12.02 4.10 12.21
CA ASN A 87 12.93 3.12 12.82
C ASN A 87 14.17 2.81 11.97
N GLN A 88 14.63 3.76 11.15
CA GLN A 88 15.79 3.71 10.26
C GLN A 88 15.76 2.60 9.17
N ASN A 89 14.70 1.83 9.06
CA ASN A 89 14.58 0.72 8.11
C ASN A 89 13.19 0.62 7.44
N HIS A 90 12.26 1.51 7.75
CA HIS A 90 10.88 1.45 7.29
C HIS A 90 10.39 2.80 6.77
N PHE A 91 9.35 2.80 5.92
CA PHE A 91 8.69 4.01 5.44
C PHE A 91 7.21 3.98 5.78
N VAL A 92 6.74 5.08 6.37
CA VAL A 92 5.34 5.27 6.76
C VAL A 92 4.83 6.61 6.26
N VAL A 93 3.51 6.80 6.23
CA VAL A 93 2.90 8.07 5.82
C VAL A 93 2.37 8.83 7.03
N CYS A 94 2.91 10.02 7.28
CA CYS A 94 2.27 10.98 8.18
C CYS A 94 1.22 11.76 7.38
N TYR A 95 -0.06 11.53 7.69
CA TYR A 95 -1.14 12.17 6.93
C TYR A 95 -1.87 13.27 7.70
N LYS A 96 -1.57 13.42 9.00
CA LYS A 96 -2.18 14.47 9.83
C LYS A 96 -1.39 14.65 11.11
N VAL A 97 -1.19 15.90 11.50
CA VAL A 97 -0.71 16.31 12.83
C VAL A 97 -1.80 17.17 13.50
N LYS A 98 -1.99 17.00 14.79
CA LYS A 98 -2.99 17.75 15.54
C LYS A 98 -2.39 18.23 16.87
N LYS A 99 -2.44 19.53 17.10
CA LYS A 99 -2.09 20.14 18.39
C LYS A 99 -3.33 20.18 19.29
N TYR A 100 -3.22 19.71 20.50
CA TYR A 100 -4.29 19.76 21.50
C TYR A 100 -4.18 21.01 22.39
N ARG A 101 -5.23 21.31 23.11
CA ARG A 101 -5.26 22.45 24.06
C ARG A 101 -4.19 22.34 25.16
N SER A 102 -3.75 21.13 25.48
CA SER A 102 -2.64 20.86 26.41
C SER A 102 -1.26 21.23 25.88
N GLY A 103 -1.17 21.76 24.65
CA GLY A 103 0.09 22.06 23.97
C GLY A 103 0.75 20.84 23.29
N ARG A 104 0.34 19.61 23.60
CA ARG A 104 0.91 18.36 23.09
C ARG A 104 0.42 18.06 21.68
N TYR A 105 1.28 17.40 20.87
CA TYR A 105 0.96 16.98 19.52
C TYR A 105 0.51 15.50 19.48
N ARG A 106 -0.30 15.19 18.47
CA ARG A 106 -0.64 13.83 18.07
C ARG A 106 -0.39 13.66 16.58
N PHE A 107 0.28 12.57 16.25
CA PHE A 107 0.70 12.24 14.90
C PHE A 107 -0.12 11.05 14.39
N TYR A 108 -0.74 11.23 13.24
CA TYR A 108 -1.56 10.20 12.61
C TYR A 108 -0.77 9.59 11.46
N ILE A 109 -0.40 8.34 11.63
CA ILE A 109 0.48 7.58 10.75
C ILE A 109 -0.32 6.48 10.06
N ALA A 110 -0.14 6.32 8.76
CA ALA A 110 -0.59 5.15 8.01
C ALA A 110 0.63 4.28 7.73
N ASP A 111 0.70 3.16 8.42
CA ASP A 111 1.80 2.21 8.32
C ASP A 111 1.43 1.12 7.31
N PRO A 112 2.17 0.95 6.20
CA PRO A 112 1.90 -0.09 5.22
C PRO A 112 2.10 -1.52 5.74
N ALA A 113 2.86 -1.71 6.82
CA ALA A 113 3.06 -3.02 7.42
C ALA A 113 1.93 -3.43 8.36
N SER A 114 1.12 -2.48 8.85
CA SER A 114 0.09 -2.78 9.86
C SER A 114 -1.23 -2.06 9.60
N GLN A 115 -1.41 -0.87 10.13
CA GLN A 115 -2.66 -0.13 10.08
C GLN A 115 -2.45 1.39 10.27
N LYS A 116 -3.54 2.13 10.36
CA LYS A 116 -3.49 3.53 10.74
C LYS A 116 -3.39 3.66 12.25
N LEU A 117 -2.36 4.31 12.73
CA LEU A 117 -2.03 4.48 14.13
C LEU A 117 -2.00 5.96 14.52
N CYS A 118 -2.21 6.23 15.79
CA CYS A 118 -2.13 7.57 16.35
C CYS A 118 -1.10 7.55 17.49
N TYR A 119 0.00 8.23 17.28
CA TYR A 119 1.12 8.29 18.20
C TYR A 119 1.03 9.54 19.08
N THR A 120 1.44 9.41 20.34
CA THR A 120 1.79 10.53 21.20
C THR A 120 3.10 11.16 20.70
N GLU A 121 3.41 12.34 21.22
CA GLU A 121 4.65 13.05 20.84
C GLU A 121 5.89 12.22 21.20
N GLU A 122 5.94 11.66 22.39
CA GLU A 122 7.08 10.85 22.88
C GLU A 122 7.29 9.58 22.05
N GLU A 123 6.21 8.83 21.79
CA GLU A 123 6.25 7.62 20.97
C GLU A 123 6.68 7.94 19.53
N PHE A 124 6.19 9.04 18.96
CA PHE A 124 6.54 9.47 17.62
C PHE A 124 8.02 9.82 17.51
N LEU A 125 8.54 10.62 18.42
CA LEU A 125 9.95 11.04 18.44
C LEU A 125 10.88 9.84 18.58
N HIS A 126 10.54 8.89 19.45
CA HIS A 126 11.32 7.66 19.62
C HIS A 126 11.50 6.86 18.33
N CYS A 127 10.47 6.80 17.48
CA CYS A 127 10.51 6.03 16.24
C CYS A 127 11.05 6.83 15.04
N TRP A 128 10.89 8.16 15.04
CA TRP A 128 11.17 8.98 13.85
C TRP A 128 12.53 9.67 13.89
N LEU A 129 12.99 10.10 15.07
CA LEU A 129 14.28 10.79 15.17
C LEU A 129 15.43 9.86 14.81
N SER A 130 16.27 10.30 13.91
CA SER A 130 17.36 9.47 13.37
C SER A 130 18.72 10.16 13.35
N THR A 131 18.76 11.49 13.53
CA THR A 131 19.99 12.26 13.38
C THR A 131 19.93 13.59 14.14
N LYS A 132 21.09 14.22 14.34
CA LYS A 132 21.18 15.58 14.88
C LYS A 132 21.73 16.52 13.81
N VAL A 133 21.06 17.66 13.63
CA VAL A 133 21.50 18.72 12.74
C VAL A 133 21.62 20.00 13.58
N HIS A 134 22.80 20.60 13.59
CA HIS A 134 23.11 21.78 14.44
C HIS A 134 22.72 21.61 15.92
N GLY A 135 22.88 20.39 16.46
CA GLY A 135 22.56 20.09 17.85
C GLY A 135 21.07 19.83 18.12
N GLN A 136 20.20 19.92 17.13
CA GLN A 136 18.77 19.62 17.24
C GLN A 136 18.46 18.22 16.73
N ASP A 137 17.59 17.50 17.42
CA ASP A 137 17.11 16.19 17.01
C ASP A 137 16.18 16.32 15.79
N CYS A 138 16.55 15.64 14.70
CA CYS A 138 15.84 15.68 13.43
C CYS A 138 15.48 14.28 12.93
N GLY A 139 14.36 14.21 12.22
CA GLY A 139 13.97 13.02 11.47
C GLY A 139 13.98 13.31 9.96
N MET A 140 14.01 12.25 9.17
CA MET A 140 13.97 12.33 7.71
C MET A 140 12.53 12.26 7.21
N ALA A 141 12.19 13.18 6.31
CA ALA A 141 10.89 13.24 5.65
C ALA A 141 11.05 13.47 4.14
N LEU A 142 10.18 12.84 3.36
CA LEU A 142 9.99 13.14 1.95
C LEU A 142 8.66 13.89 1.80
N LEU A 143 8.78 15.20 1.62
CA LEU A 143 7.65 16.08 1.33
C LEU A 143 7.27 15.94 -0.14
N MET A 144 5.97 15.90 -0.43
CA MET A 144 5.52 15.79 -1.81
C MET A 144 4.21 16.57 -2.03
N THR A 145 4.17 17.25 -3.15
CA THR A 145 3.00 18.02 -3.58
C THR A 145 2.66 17.67 -5.04
N PRO A 146 1.38 17.56 -5.40
CA PRO A 146 1.02 17.30 -6.79
C PRO A 146 1.46 18.44 -7.68
N GLY A 147 2.25 18.12 -8.71
CA GLY A 147 2.66 19.07 -9.74
C GLY A 147 1.61 19.20 -10.87
N VAL A 148 1.88 20.09 -11.83
CA VAL A 148 0.99 20.35 -12.98
C VAL A 148 0.76 19.09 -13.84
N ASN A 149 1.70 18.15 -13.83
CA ASN A 149 1.66 16.93 -14.61
C ASN A 149 1.10 15.71 -13.83
N PHE A 150 0.74 15.90 -12.57
CA PHE A 150 0.23 14.81 -11.74
C PHE A 150 -1.06 14.19 -12.34
N GLY A 151 -0.99 12.89 -12.59
CA GLY A 151 -2.10 12.12 -13.12
C GLY A 151 -2.48 12.40 -14.58
N LYS A 152 -1.64 13.06 -15.38
CA LYS A 152 -1.85 13.23 -16.82
C LYS A 152 -1.51 11.97 -17.62
N ARG A 153 -0.69 11.06 -17.10
CA ARG A 153 -0.36 9.79 -17.73
C ARG A 153 -1.53 8.83 -17.59
N LYS A 154 -2.20 8.55 -18.71
CA LYS A 154 -3.42 7.73 -18.78
C LYS A 154 -3.17 6.22 -18.65
N GLU A 155 -1.97 5.76 -18.90
CA GLU A 155 -1.67 4.33 -19.15
C GLU A 155 -1.52 3.49 -17.88
N GLU A 156 -1.51 4.09 -16.70
CA GLU A 156 -1.12 3.40 -15.47
C GLU A 156 -2.16 3.45 -14.34
N CYS A 157 -3.30 4.09 -14.58
CA CYS A 157 -4.45 3.99 -13.69
C CYS A 157 -5.18 2.67 -13.94
N GLU A 158 -4.64 1.56 -13.45
CA GLU A 158 -5.44 0.34 -13.40
C GLU A 158 -6.61 0.54 -12.45
N SER A 159 -7.77 0.76 -13.06
CA SER A 159 -9.03 0.44 -12.41
C SER A 159 -8.95 -1.04 -11.98
N HIS A 160 -8.82 -1.27 -10.69
CA HIS A 160 -8.89 -2.60 -10.07
C HIS A 160 -10.32 -3.16 -10.18
N LYS A 161 -10.88 -3.13 -11.39
CA LYS A 161 -11.94 -4.06 -11.76
C LYS A 161 -11.22 -5.40 -11.86
N ARG A 162 -11.35 -6.22 -10.81
CA ARG A 162 -11.02 -7.65 -10.86
C ARG A 162 -11.58 -8.17 -12.17
N ASN A 163 -10.72 -8.26 -13.18
CA ASN A 163 -11.13 -8.71 -14.50
C ASN A 163 -11.27 -10.22 -14.43
N ILE A 164 -12.40 -10.67 -13.88
CA ILE A 164 -12.84 -12.07 -13.97
C ILE A 164 -12.75 -12.54 -15.44
N LYS A 165 -12.93 -11.62 -16.41
CA LYS A 165 -12.70 -11.88 -17.83
C LYS A 165 -11.26 -12.32 -18.15
N PHE A 166 -10.25 -11.86 -17.41
CA PHE A 166 -8.87 -12.30 -17.58
C PHE A 166 -8.70 -13.77 -17.19
N PHE A 167 -9.32 -14.18 -16.07
CA PHE A 167 -9.34 -15.57 -15.63
C PHE A 167 -10.00 -16.48 -16.68
N PHE A 168 -11.14 -16.07 -17.25
CA PHE A 168 -11.82 -16.81 -18.31
C PHE A 168 -11.02 -16.88 -19.61
N LYS A 169 -10.20 -15.87 -19.93
CA LYS A 169 -9.30 -15.91 -21.10
C LYS A 169 -8.21 -16.98 -20.96
N TYR A 170 -7.69 -17.19 -19.76
CA TYR A 170 -6.73 -18.27 -19.48
C TYR A 170 -7.38 -19.65 -19.42
N LEU A 171 -8.63 -19.74 -19.01
CA LEU A 171 -9.39 -21.00 -18.96
C LEU A 171 -9.84 -21.47 -20.35
N LYS A 172 -10.01 -20.55 -21.29
CA LYS A 172 -10.52 -20.85 -22.65
C LYS A 172 -9.74 -21.95 -23.40
N PRO A 173 -8.40 -21.99 -23.42
CA PRO A 173 -7.67 -23.08 -24.07
C PRO A 173 -7.87 -24.44 -23.38
N TYR A 174 -8.22 -24.47 -22.09
CA TYR A 174 -8.39 -25.68 -21.29
C TYR A 174 -9.86 -26.07 -21.07
N GLN A 175 -10.80 -25.40 -21.73
CA GLN A 175 -12.24 -25.59 -21.51
C GLN A 175 -12.70 -27.05 -21.69
N ARG A 176 -12.08 -27.81 -22.63
CA ARG A 176 -12.37 -29.22 -22.86
C ARG A 176 -11.93 -30.10 -21.70
N GLN A 177 -10.75 -29.84 -21.14
CA GLN A 177 -10.22 -30.56 -19.99
C GLN A 177 -11.00 -30.25 -18.72
N VAL A 178 -11.37 -28.98 -18.51
CA VAL A 178 -12.23 -28.54 -17.41
C VAL A 178 -13.63 -29.19 -17.53
N GLY A 179 -14.17 -29.27 -18.73
CA GLY A 179 -15.44 -29.95 -19.00
C GLY A 179 -15.41 -31.44 -18.64
N VAL A 180 -14.35 -32.16 -19.04
CA VAL A 180 -14.16 -33.58 -18.70
C VAL A 180 -14.04 -33.77 -17.19
N LEU A 181 -13.31 -32.89 -16.50
CA LEU A 181 -13.12 -32.95 -15.06
C LEU A 181 -14.44 -32.71 -14.32
N LEU A 182 -15.22 -31.72 -14.72
CA LEU A 182 -16.54 -31.44 -14.17
C LEU A 182 -17.52 -32.59 -14.40
N LEU A 183 -17.49 -33.19 -15.60
CA LEU A 183 -18.31 -34.34 -15.92
C LEU A 183 -17.94 -35.56 -15.05
N GLY A 184 -16.66 -35.81 -14.83
CA GLY A 184 -16.16 -36.89 -13.95
C GLY A 184 -16.60 -36.67 -12.50
N MET A 185 -16.51 -35.43 -11.98
CA MET A 185 -17.00 -35.12 -10.64
C MET A 185 -18.51 -35.33 -10.52
N LEU A 186 -19.29 -34.97 -11.53
CA LEU A 186 -20.73 -35.12 -11.55
C LEU A 186 -21.14 -36.58 -11.60
N LEU A 187 -20.48 -37.42 -12.43
CA LEU A 187 -20.69 -38.84 -12.48
C LEU A 187 -20.30 -39.55 -11.18
N GLY A 188 -19.16 -39.14 -10.58
CA GLY A 188 -18.73 -39.69 -9.29
C GLY A 188 -19.72 -39.37 -8.16
N SER A 189 -20.26 -38.14 -8.12
CA SER A 189 -21.27 -37.79 -7.12
C SER A 189 -22.60 -38.52 -7.34
N LEU A 190 -23.00 -38.77 -8.58
CA LEU A 190 -24.18 -39.59 -8.90
C LEU A 190 -24.00 -41.05 -8.45
N LEU A 191 -22.85 -41.65 -8.72
CA LEU A 191 -22.54 -42.99 -8.26
C LEU A 191 -22.57 -43.10 -6.74
N GLN A 192 -22.02 -42.11 -6.02
CA GLN A 192 -22.08 -42.07 -4.56
C GLN A 192 -23.51 -41.97 -4.03
N LEU A 193 -24.41 -41.30 -4.75
CA LEU A 193 -25.83 -41.22 -4.37
C LEU A 193 -26.53 -42.57 -4.56
N PHE A 194 -26.19 -43.36 -5.60
CA PHE A 194 -26.79 -44.67 -5.86
C PHE A 194 -26.26 -45.79 -4.98
N PHE A 195 -25.04 -45.65 -4.48
CA PHE A 195 -24.38 -46.71 -3.70
C PHE A 195 -25.16 -47.14 -2.43
N PRO A 196 -25.72 -46.21 -1.61
CA PRO A 196 -26.55 -46.59 -0.44
C PRO A 196 -27.82 -47.36 -0.83
N PHE A 197 -28.44 -47.01 -1.96
CA PHE A 197 -29.66 -47.73 -2.42
C PHE A 197 -29.34 -49.15 -2.88
N LEU A 198 -28.18 -49.37 -3.53
CA LEU A 198 -27.73 -50.71 -3.91
C LEU A 198 -27.39 -51.59 -2.70
N THR A 199 -26.74 -50.99 -1.69
CA THR A 199 -26.41 -51.73 -0.45
C THR A 199 -27.67 -52.10 0.34
N GLN A 200 -28.67 -51.23 0.39
CA GLN A 200 -29.93 -51.50 1.04
C GLN A 200 -30.72 -52.61 0.33
N ALA A 201 -30.77 -52.59 -1.01
CA ALA A 201 -31.45 -53.65 -1.80
C ALA A 201 -30.75 -55.02 -1.79
N LEU A 202 -29.48 -55.08 -1.33
CA LEU A 202 -28.72 -56.32 -1.21
C LEU A 202 -28.89 -56.98 0.19
N VAL A 203 -29.28 -56.18 1.19
CA VAL A 203 -29.42 -56.60 2.60
C VAL A 203 -30.86 -56.99 2.92
N ASP A 204 -31.87 -56.48 2.19
CA ASP A 204 -33.27 -56.86 2.24
C ASP A 204 -33.53 -58.08 1.32
#